data_febb9a320615d46cb61dd7e828a5fc63
#
_entry.id   febb9a320615d46cb61dd7e828a5fc63
#
_cell.length_a   1.000
_cell.length_b   1.000
_cell.length_c   1.000
_cell.angle_alpha   90.00
_cell.angle_beta   90.00
_cell.angle_gamma   90.00
#
_symmetry.space_group_name_H-M   'P 1'
#
loop_
_entity.id
_entity.type
_entity.pdbx_description
1 polymer ?
#
loop_
_entity_poly.entity_id
_entity_poly.type
_entity_poly.pdbx_seq_one_letter_code
_entity_poly.pdbx_strand_id
1 'polypeptide(L)'
;ISRSKEYDTTPYGEGCWYSQEQIKEIIGYAAAKGITVIPEIDLPGHMLAALAAYPEYGCTGGPYEVWGDWGISDDVLCAGNEKTMIFLENILAEICDLFPSEYIHIGGDECPKVRWETCPRCQAKIRQLGLKDDTRHKAEHYLQSYVMARMEKFLNSKGKRIIGWDEILEGEV
;
A
#
# COMPACT_ATOMS: atom_id res chain seq x y z
N ILE A 1 14.18 -4.52 -20.61
CA ILE A 1 12.95 -5.11 -21.13
C ILE A 1 12.33 -4.08 -22.03
N SER A 2 12.19 -4.40 -23.33
CA SER A 2 11.55 -3.53 -24.31
C SER A 2 10.09 -3.34 -23.90
N ARG A 3 9.63 -2.09 -23.87
CA ARG A 3 8.18 -1.80 -23.82
C ARG A 3 7.55 -2.40 -25.07
N SER A 4 7.14 -3.66 -25.02
CA SER A 4 6.37 -4.23 -26.11
C SER A 4 4.95 -3.69 -25.98
N LYS A 5 4.44 -3.09 -27.04
CA LYS A 5 3.03 -2.71 -27.11
C LYS A 5 2.07 -3.91 -27.22
N GLU A 6 2.61 -5.10 -27.23
CA GLU A 6 1.89 -6.36 -27.28
C GLU A 6 1.88 -6.99 -25.89
N TYR A 7 1.13 -6.41 -24.97
CA TYR A 7 0.74 -7.12 -23.75
C TYR A 7 -0.28 -8.18 -24.13
N ASP A 8 -0.17 -9.34 -23.50
CA ASP A 8 -1.30 -10.26 -23.43
C ASP A 8 -2.41 -9.54 -22.65
N THR A 9 -3.29 -8.90 -23.39
CA THR A 9 -4.48 -8.23 -22.84
C THR A 9 -5.64 -9.20 -22.67
N THR A 10 -5.38 -10.51 -22.80
CA THR A 10 -6.40 -11.52 -22.52
C THR A 10 -6.86 -11.28 -21.08
N PRO A 11 -8.13 -10.87 -20.86
CA PRO A 11 -8.61 -10.65 -19.51
C PRO A 11 -8.51 -11.99 -18.79
N TYR A 12 -7.83 -12.00 -17.65
CA TYR A 12 -7.90 -13.13 -16.74
C TYR A 12 -9.39 -13.37 -16.48
N GLY A 13 -9.90 -14.53 -16.87
CA GLY A 13 -11.30 -14.88 -16.69
C GLY A 13 -11.68 -14.97 -15.21
N GLU A 14 -12.96 -15.22 -14.97
CA GLU A 14 -13.42 -15.57 -13.62
C GLU A 14 -12.56 -16.71 -13.05
N GLY A 15 -12.07 -16.56 -11.82
CA GLY A 15 -11.25 -17.56 -11.15
C GLY A 15 -9.73 -17.37 -11.28
N CYS A 16 -9.25 -16.26 -11.82
CA CYS A 16 -7.82 -15.91 -11.83
C CYS A 16 -7.36 -15.21 -10.54
N TRP A 17 -8.11 -15.33 -9.47
CA TRP A 17 -7.74 -14.91 -8.11
C TRP A 17 -8.03 -16.06 -7.14
N TYR A 18 -7.39 -16.02 -5.99
CA TYR A 18 -7.71 -16.96 -4.92
C TYR A 18 -8.94 -16.49 -4.15
N SER A 19 -9.91 -17.37 -3.91
CA SER A 19 -10.95 -17.10 -2.93
C SER A 19 -10.39 -17.14 -1.50
N GLN A 20 -11.13 -16.60 -0.56
CA GLN A 20 -10.72 -16.67 0.86
C GLN A 20 -10.59 -18.12 1.34
N GLU A 21 -11.44 -19.03 0.85
CA GLU A 21 -11.37 -20.45 1.16
C GLU A 21 -10.09 -21.07 0.61
N GLN A 22 -9.72 -20.76 -0.63
CA GLN A 22 -8.46 -21.22 -1.22
C GLN A 22 -7.24 -20.68 -0.47
N ILE A 23 -7.27 -19.42 -0.05
CA ILE A 23 -6.19 -18.85 0.77
C ILE A 23 -6.10 -19.59 2.11
N LYS A 24 -7.21 -19.89 2.78
CA LYS A 24 -7.21 -20.68 4.03
C LYS A 24 -6.66 -22.09 3.81
N GLU A 25 -6.97 -22.74 2.67
CA GLU A 25 -6.40 -24.02 2.30
C GLU A 25 -4.87 -23.92 2.12
N ILE A 26 -4.38 -22.91 1.40
CA ILE A 26 -2.95 -22.65 1.22
C ILE A 26 -2.25 -22.45 2.57
N ILE A 27 -2.83 -21.63 3.45
CA ILE A 27 -2.31 -21.38 4.79
C ILE A 27 -2.26 -22.67 5.61
N GLY A 28 -3.31 -23.49 5.59
CA GLY A 28 -3.38 -24.76 6.28
C GLY A 28 -2.35 -25.77 5.77
N TYR A 29 -2.16 -25.83 4.45
CA TYR A 29 -1.14 -26.68 3.83
C TYR A 29 0.27 -26.25 4.21
N ALA A 30 0.56 -24.95 4.18
CA ALA A 30 1.84 -24.40 4.59
C ALA A 30 2.14 -24.68 6.08
N ALA A 31 1.14 -24.47 6.96
CA ALA A 31 1.26 -24.72 8.38
C ALA A 31 1.59 -26.19 8.70
N ALA A 32 0.97 -27.14 7.98
CA ALA A 32 1.26 -28.56 8.10
C ALA A 32 2.72 -28.91 7.74
N LYS A 33 3.42 -28.00 7.07
CA LYS A 33 4.85 -28.13 6.71
C LYS A 33 5.76 -27.24 7.57
N GLY A 34 5.23 -26.62 8.61
CA GLY A 34 5.99 -25.71 9.48
C GLY A 34 6.31 -24.34 8.82
N ILE A 35 5.54 -23.95 7.79
CA ILE A 35 5.73 -22.69 7.07
C ILE A 35 4.63 -21.71 7.49
N THR A 36 5.03 -20.51 7.89
CA THR A 36 4.11 -19.38 8.12
C THR A 36 3.96 -18.57 6.86
N VAL A 37 2.72 -18.37 6.41
CA VAL A 37 2.42 -17.47 5.29
C VAL A 37 2.23 -16.06 5.83
N ILE A 38 3.10 -15.13 5.42
CA ILE A 38 3.01 -13.71 5.76
C ILE A 38 2.43 -12.98 4.56
N PRO A 39 1.25 -12.34 4.68
CA PRO A 39 0.71 -11.55 3.57
C PRO A 39 1.47 -10.24 3.42
N GLU A 40 1.60 -9.76 2.19
CA GLU A 40 2.12 -8.43 1.88
C GLU A 40 1.04 -7.61 1.16
N ILE A 41 0.76 -6.43 1.71
CA ILE A 41 -0.06 -5.39 1.11
C ILE A 41 0.81 -4.15 1.02
N ASP A 42 1.44 -3.98 -0.12
CA ASP A 42 2.35 -2.87 -0.33
C ASP A 42 1.59 -1.54 -0.41
N LEU A 43 2.04 -0.55 0.38
CA LEU A 43 1.42 0.78 0.46
C LEU A 43 2.48 1.83 0.90
N PRO A 44 2.29 3.12 0.59
CA PRO A 44 1.27 3.71 -0.28
C PRO A 44 1.65 3.76 -1.75
N GLY A 45 2.86 3.32 -2.10
CA GLY A 45 3.35 3.06 -3.45
C GLY A 45 2.79 1.74 -4.01
N HIS A 46 3.13 1.42 -5.26
CA HIS A 46 2.76 0.16 -5.93
C HIS A 46 1.25 -0.17 -5.94
N MET A 47 0.41 0.85 -5.77
CA MET A 47 -1.05 0.73 -5.63
C MET A 47 -1.82 1.12 -6.91
N LEU A 48 -1.15 1.18 -8.08
CA LEU A 48 -1.79 1.66 -9.30
C LEU A 48 -2.93 0.74 -9.77
N ALA A 49 -2.83 -0.57 -9.55
CA ALA A 49 -3.93 -1.50 -9.85
C ALA A 49 -5.17 -1.22 -8.97
N ALA A 50 -4.94 -0.93 -7.69
CA ALA A 50 -6.02 -0.52 -6.78
C ALA A 50 -6.60 0.84 -7.19
N LEU A 51 -5.76 1.80 -7.60
CA LEU A 51 -6.20 3.11 -8.09
C LEU A 51 -6.97 3.02 -9.41
N ALA A 52 -6.65 2.07 -10.29
CA ALA A 52 -7.42 1.81 -11.49
C ALA A 52 -8.85 1.34 -11.18
N ALA A 53 -9.01 0.57 -10.10
CA ALA A 53 -10.32 0.10 -9.63
C ALA A 53 -11.05 1.14 -8.76
N TYR A 54 -10.32 1.95 -7.98
CA TYR A 54 -10.83 2.89 -6.98
C TYR A 54 -10.11 4.26 -7.10
N PRO A 55 -10.36 5.02 -8.18
CA PRO A 55 -9.59 6.23 -8.50
C PRO A 55 -9.72 7.35 -7.46
N GLU A 56 -10.77 7.34 -6.66
CA GLU A 56 -11.03 8.34 -5.61
C GLU A 56 -9.99 8.32 -4.48
N TYR A 57 -9.22 7.24 -4.35
CA TYR A 57 -8.15 7.13 -3.34
C TYR A 57 -6.80 7.69 -3.79
N GLY A 58 -6.68 8.07 -5.05
CA GLY A 58 -5.49 8.74 -5.59
C GLY A 58 -5.54 10.26 -5.47
N CYS A 59 -4.40 10.90 -5.71
CA CYS A 59 -4.27 12.36 -5.61
C CYS A 59 -5.03 13.10 -6.72
N THR A 60 -5.04 12.56 -7.93
CA THR A 60 -5.66 13.19 -9.11
C THR A 60 -7.14 12.80 -9.27
N GLY A 61 -7.58 11.70 -8.65
CA GLY A 61 -8.92 11.16 -8.84
C GLY A 61 -9.11 10.39 -10.15
N GLY A 62 -8.02 10.08 -10.85
CA GLY A 62 -8.02 9.31 -12.08
C GLY A 62 -8.39 10.09 -13.35
N PRO A 63 -8.65 9.39 -14.45
CA PRO A 63 -8.58 7.94 -14.58
C PRO A 63 -7.16 7.38 -14.42
N TYR A 64 -7.04 6.15 -13.92
CA TYR A 64 -5.79 5.42 -13.85
C TYR A 64 -5.91 4.12 -14.64
N GLU A 65 -4.77 3.67 -15.19
CA GLU A 65 -4.67 2.40 -15.88
C GLU A 65 -3.73 1.47 -15.11
N VAL A 66 -3.97 0.17 -15.19
CA VAL A 66 -3.08 -0.82 -14.58
C VAL A 66 -1.69 -0.72 -15.22
N TRP A 67 -0.66 -0.70 -14.38
CA TRP A 67 0.72 -0.58 -14.83
C TRP A 67 1.17 -1.87 -15.53
N GLY A 68 1.45 -1.77 -16.79
CA GLY A 68 1.87 -2.92 -17.61
C GLY A 68 3.37 -2.93 -17.95
N ASP A 69 4.10 -1.89 -17.57
CA ASP A 69 5.52 -1.75 -17.85
C ASP A 69 6.38 -2.05 -16.61
N TRP A 70 7.66 -2.26 -16.83
CA TRP A 70 8.64 -2.26 -15.75
C TRP A 70 8.89 -0.82 -15.27
N GLY A 71 8.90 -0.61 -13.96
CA GLY A 71 9.21 0.68 -13.36
C GLY A 71 8.34 1.01 -12.15
N ILE A 72 8.48 2.25 -11.68
CA ILE A 72 7.78 2.79 -10.53
C ILE A 72 6.79 3.84 -11.04
N SER A 73 5.54 3.74 -10.64
CA SER A 73 4.51 4.72 -10.97
C SER A 73 4.57 5.93 -10.04
N ASP A 74 4.44 7.13 -10.59
CA ASP A 74 4.26 8.36 -9.78
C ASP A 74 2.90 8.40 -9.07
N ASP A 75 1.93 7.62 -9.54
CA ASP A 75 0.60 7.59 -8.95
C ASP A 75 0.55 6.63 -7.77
N VAL A 76 0.45 7.22 -6.59
CA VAL A 76 0.40 6.55 -5.30
C VAL A 76 -0.88 6.92 -4.56
N LEU A 77 -1.20 6.21 -3.50
CA LEU A 77 -2.35 6.54 -2.66
C LEU A 77 -2.26 7.95 -2.08
N CYS A 78 -3.40 8.64 -1.99
CA CYS A 78 -3.47 10.00 -1.45
C CYS A 78 -3.41 9.98 0.08
N ALA A 79 -2.24 10.26 0.66
CA ALA A 79 -2.03 10.29 2.10
C ALA A 79 -2.83 11.39 2.83
N GLY A 80 -3.23 12.43 2.11
CA GLY A 80 -4.07 13.50 2.64
C GLY A 80 -5.58 13.22 2.65
N ASN A 81 -6.01 12.10 2.08
CA ASN A 81 -7.41 11.74 2.01
C ASN A 81 -7.78 10.75 3.12
N GLU A 82 -8.61 11.16 4.07
CA GLU A 82 -9.04 10.29 5.17
C GLU A 82 -9.76 9.02 4.70
N LYS A 83 -10.51 9.10 3.60
CA LYS A 83 -11.16 7.92 3.01
C LYS A 83 -10.14 6.88 2.54
N THR A 84 -8.97 7.31 2.07
CA THR A 84 -7.87 6.42 1.70
C THR A 84 -7.34 5.67 2.91
N MET A 85 -7.20 6.35 4.05
CA MET A 85 -6.75 5.72 5.29
C MET A 85 -7.76 4.67 5.79
N ILE A 86 -9.06 5.00 5.75
CA ILE A 86 -10.13 4.06 6.12
C ILE A 86 -10.17 2.86 5.15
N PHE A 87 -9.96 3.10 3.87
CA PHE A 87 -9.89 2.03 2.87
C PHE A 87 -8.75 1.04 3.18
N LEU A 88 -7.57 1.55 3.50
CA LEU A 88 -6.44 0.72 3.90
C LEU A 88 -6.71 -0.06 5.20
N GLU A 89 -7.28 0.59 6.20
CA GLU A 89 -7.66 -0.06 7.47
C GLU A 89 -8.66 -1.20 7.23
N ASN A 90 -9.63 -1.03 6.33
CA ASN A 90 -10.59 -2.07 5.98
C ASN A 90 -9.93 -3.28 5.28
N ILE A 91 -9.02 -3.03 4.32
CA ILE A 91 -8.24 -4.09 3.68
C ILE A 91 -7.41 -4.84 4.71
N LEU A 92 -6.68 -4.12 5.55
CA LEU A 92 -5.84 -4.73 6.57
C LEU A 92 -6.65 -5.48 7.63
N ALA A 93 -7.88 -5.05 7.94
CA ALA A 93 -8.79 -5.80 8.80
C ALA A 93 -9.13 -7.17 8.21
N GLU A 94 -9.51 -7.22 6.93
CA GLU A 94 -9.82 -8.48 6.23
C GLU A 94 -8.58 -9.40 6.18
N ILE A 95 -7.41 -8.84 5.90
CA ILE A 95 -6.15 -9.59 5.90
C ILE A 95 -5.83 -10.15 7.30
N CYS A 96 -6.07 -9.39 8.37
CA CYS A 96 -5.86 -9.87 9.75
C CYS A 96 -6.78 -11.05 10.10
N ASP A 97 -8.02 -11.02 9.62
CA ASP A 97 -8.99 -12.09 9.86
C ASP A 97 -8.66 -13.36 9.06
N LEU A 98 -8.04 -13.19 7.89
CA LEU A 98 -7.72 -14.27 6.97
C LEU A 98 -6.38 -14.96 7.31
N PHE A 99 -5.37 -14.20 7.71
CA PHE A 99 -4.02 -14.70 7.94
C PHE A 99 -3.69 -14.79 9.44
N PRO A 100 -3.38 -15.99 9.96
CA PRO A 100 -3.05 -16.20 11.38
C PRO A 100 -1.65 -15.66 11.74
N SER A 101 -0.81 -15.31 10.76
CA SER A 101 0.53 -14.76 11.01
C SER A 101 0.49 -13.61 12.00
N GLU A 102 1.45 -13.58 12.92
CA GLU A 102 1.70 -12.45 13.81
C GLU A 102 2.12 -11.19 13.02
N TYR A 103 2.75 -11.39 11.86
CA TYR A 103 3.31 -10.33 11.04
C TYR A 103 2.47 -10.10 9.78
N ILE A 104 2.29 -8.83 9.45
CA ILE A 104 1.74 -8.36 8.19
C ILE A 104 2.80 -7.45 7.52
N HIS A 105 3.17 -7.74 6.29
CA HIS A 105 4.08 -6.90 5.54
C HIS A 105 3.28 -5.80 4.83
N ILE A 106 3.66 -4.54 5.04
CA ILE A 106 2.96 -3.38 4.50
C ILE A 106 3.76 -2.62 3.43
N GLY A 107 4.84 -3.23 2.94
CA GLY A 107 5.67 -2.67 1.88
C GLY A 107 6.41 -1.41 2.33
N GLY A 108 6.09 -0.29 1.72
CA GLY A 108 6.59 1.04 2.03
C GLY A 108 7.73 1.51 1.15
N ASP A 109 8.15 0.66 0.20
CA ASP A 109 9.22 0.95 -0.75
C ASP A 109 8.74 1.79 -1.93
N GLU A 110 9.71 2.41 -2.59
CA GLU A 110 9.58 3.06 -3.89
C GLU A 110 8.32 3.93 -4.03
N CYS A 111 8.01 4.72 -3.00
CA CYS A 111 6.87 5.62 -3.00
C CYS A 111 7.28 7.03 -3.47
N PRO A 112 7.06 7.41 -4.76
CA PRO A 112 7.36 8.75 -5.26
C PRO A 112 6.49 9.80 -4.56
N LYS A 113 7.09 10.95 -4.26
CA LYS A 113 6.43 12.05 -3.52
C LYS A 113 5.81 13.10 -4.45
N VAL A 114 6.10 13.03 -5.76
CA VAL A 114 5.74 14.06 -6.75
C VAL A 114 4.24 14.40 -6.75
N ARG A 115 3.38 13.40 -6.59
CA ARG A 115 1.93 13.66 -6.50
C ARG A 115 1.54 14.35 -5.21
N TRP A 116 2.20 14.03 -4.10
CA TRP A 116 1.92 14.65 -2.81
C TRP A 116 2.37 16.11 -2.75
N GLU A 117 3.48 16.45 -3.41
CA GLU A 117 4.02 17.81 -3.47
C GLU A 117 2.99 18.80 -4.04
N THR A 118 2.14 18.35 -4.97
CA THR A 118 1.16 19.20 -5.65
C THR A 118 -0.28 18.94 -5.21
N CYS A 119 -0.55 17.89 -4.44
CA CYS A 119 -1.89 17.53 -4.02
C CYS A 119 -2.39 18.44 -2.87
N PRO A 120 -3.48 19.20 -3.05
CA PRO A 120 -3.97 20.10 -2.00
C PRO A 120 -4.33 19.37 -0.69
N ARG A 121 -4.82 18.13 -0.78
CA ARG A 121 -5.17 17.30 0.39
C ARG A 121 -3.92 16.87 1.16
N CYS A 122 -2.89 16.39 0.46
CA CYS A 122 -1.62 16.01 1.07
C CYS A 122 -0.93 17.22 1.71
N GLN A 123 -0.89 18.36 1.02
CA GLN A 123 -0.32 19.59 1.55
C GLN A 123 -1.11 20.13 2.75
N ALA A 124 -2.44 19.98 2.76
CA ALA A 124 -3.25 20.33 3.93
C ALA A 124 -2.94 19.41 5.12
N LYS A 125 -2.76 18.10 4.88
CA LYS A 125 -2.40 17.13 5.92
C LYS A 125 -1.00 17.43 6.49
N ILE A 126 -0.01 17.74 5.65
CA ILE A 126 1.33 18.16 6.06
C ILE A 126 1.25 19.37 7.02
N ARG A 127 0.48 20.41 6.65
CA ARG A 127 0.27 21.59 7.52
C ARG A 127 -0.43 21.23 8.82
N GLN A 128 -1.48 20.38 8.76
CA GLN A 128 -2.22 19.93 9.93
C GLN A 128 -1.34 19.20 10.93
N LEU A 129 -0.42 18.38 10.44
CA LEU A 129 0.52 17.60 11.26
C LEU A 129 1.77 18.40 11.66
N GLY A 130 1.94 19.61 11.12
CA GLY A 130 3.11 20.44 11.38
C GLY A 130 4.41 19.88 10.80
N LEU A 131 4.32 19.02 9.78
CA LEU A 131 5.49 18.43 9.12
C LEU A 131 6.24 19.50 8.35
N LYS A 132 7.58 19.44 8.38
CA LYS A 132 8.45 20.42 7.75
C LYS A 132 9.66 19.75 7.13
N ASP A 133 10.19 20.38 6.10
CA ASP A 133 11.48 20.02 5.56
C ASP A 133 12.57 20.19 6.61
N ASP A 134 13.53 19.30 6.59
CA ASP A 134 14.75 19.44 7.35
C ASP A 134 15.98 19.21 6.46
N THR A 135 17.15 18.99 7.05
CA THR A 135 18.41 18.79 6.32
C THR A 135 18.49 17.43 5.63
N ARG A 136 17.63 16.48 5.98
CA ARG A 136 17.65 15.10 5.46
C ARG A 136 16.49 14.83 4.51
N HIS A 137 15.28 15.31 4.87
CA HIS A 137 14.05 14.92 4.19
C HIS A 137 13.11 16.11 3.99
N LYS A 138 12.29 16.03 2.94
CA LYS A 138 11.14 16.91 2.74
C LYS A 138 9.94 16.47 3.59
N ALA A 139 8.99 17.36 3.79
CA ALA A 139 7.76 17.11 4.55
C ALA A 139 6.96 15.89 4.04
N GLU A 140 7.05 15.59 2.73
CA GLU A 140 6.38 14.44 2.12
C GLU A 140 6.96 13.09 2.59
N HIS A 141 8.23 13.01 2.95
CA HIS A 141 8.80 11.79 3.55
C HIS A 141 8.19 11.54 4.93
N TYR A 142 8.05 12.60 5.74
CA TYR A 142 7.36 12.51 7.03
C TYR A 142 5.86 12.21 6.89
N LEU A 143 5.24 12.63 5.78
CA LEU A 143 3.87 12.24 5.46
C LEU A 143 3.76 10.73 5.18
N GLN A 144 4.76 10.12 4.55
CA GLN A 144 4.82 8.66 4.41
C GLN A 144 4.94 7.99 5.79
N SER A 145 5.82 8.48 6.65
CA SER A 145 5.95 7.95 8.01
C SER A 145 4.65 8.05 8.81
N TYR A 146 3.88 9.13 8.62
CA TYR A 146 2.54 9.24 9.20
C TYR A 146 1.62 8.11 8.72
N VAL A 147 1.63 7.77 7.43
CA VAL A 147 0.84 6.66 6.88
C VAL A 147 1.28 5.33 7.50
N MET A 148 2.59 5.07 7.54
CA MET A 148 3.15 3.86 8.14
C MET A 148 2.77 3.72 9.62
N ALA A 149 2.98 4.76 10.42
CA ALA A 149 2.66 4.78 11.84
C ALA A 149 1.16 4.58 12.10
N ARG A 150 0.29 5.11 11.24
CA ARG A 150 -1.15 4.90 11.34
C ARG A 150 -1.53 3.44 11.07
N MET A 151 -0.96 2.83 10.03
CA MET A 151 -1.21 1.41 9.70
C MET A 151 -0.61 0.50 10.78
N GLU A 152 0.57 0.81 11.29
CA GLU A 152 1.16 0.10 12.43
C GLU A 152 0.24 0.14 13.66
N LYS A 153 -0.22 1.32 14.04
CA LYS A 153 -1.13 1.48 15.18
C LYS A 153 -2.42 0.68 14.99
N PHE A 154 -2.97 0.68 13.78
CA PHE A 154 -4.15 -0.11 13.45
C PHE A 154 -3.87 -1.60 13.59
N LEU A 155 -2.80 -2.11 12.99
CA LEU A 155 -2.41 -3.53 13.04
C LEU A 155 -2.07 -3.97 14.47
N ASN A 156 -1.38 -3.14 15.25
CA ASN A 156 -1.12 -3.40 16.66
C ASN A 156 -2.41 -3.54 17.48
N SER A 157 -3.45 -2.75 17.15
CA SER A 157 -4.77 -2.88 17.80
C SER A 157 -5.47 -4.21 17.48
N LYS A 158 -5.06 -4.87 16.39
CA LYS A 158 -5.50 -6.22 16.00
C LYS A 158 -4.58 -7.34 16.52
N GLY A 159 -3.58 -7.01 17.34
CA GLY A 159 -2.59 -7.96 17.84
C GLY A 159 -1.58 -8.41 16.79
N LYS A 160 -1.42 -7.65 15.72
CA LYS A 160 -0.44 -7.91 14.66
C LYS A 160 0.75 -6.95 14.76
N ARG A 161 1.86 -7.32 14.14
CA ARG A 161 3.07 -6.51 14.01
C ARG A 161 3.35 -6.27 12.54
N ILE A 162 3.96 -5.13 12.22
CA ILE A 162 4.33 -4.81 10.84
C ILE A 162 5.71 -5.34 10.49
N ILE A 163 5.88 -5.65 9.20
CA ILE A 163 7.16 -5.70 8.49
C ILE A 163 7.04 -4.70 7.35
N GLY A 164 8.12 -4.05 6.99
CA GLY A 164 8.21 -3.18 5.82
C GLY A 164 9.61 -3.22 5.25
N TRP A 165 9.77 -2.65 4.07
CA TRP A 165 11.08 -2.37 3.51
C TRP A 165 11.75 -1.23 4.28
N ASP A 166 13.05 -1.08 4.17
CA ASP A 166 13.83 -0.13 4.98
C ASP A 166 13.43 1.34 4.75
N GLU A 167 12.82 1.66 3.61
CA GLU A 167 12.29 2.99 3.31
C GLU A 167 11.20 3.47 4.28
N ILE A 168 10.55 2.57 5.02
CA ILE A 168 9.59 2.99 6.06
C ILE A 168 10.26 3.78 7.19
N LEU A 169 11.57 3.68 7.33
CA LEU A 169 12.37 4.35 8.35
C LEU A 169 12.90 5.72 7.91
N GLU A 170 12.73 6.10 6.64
CA GLU A 170 13.30 7.34 6.09
C GLU A 170 12.79 8.62 6.76
N GLY A 171 11.60 8.60 7.31
CA GLY A 171 11.01 9.73 8.01
C GLY A 171 10.84 9.46 9.51
N GLU A 172 11.89 9.03 10.20
CA GLU A 172 11.84 8.71 11.63
C GLU A 172 10.95 9.67 12.42
N VAL A 173 9.94 9.08 13.09
CA VAL A 173 9.05 9.76 14.05
C VAL A 173 9.61 9.52 15.45
#